data_3bc0ddacc9aa31154cf0e340c035128f
#
_entry.id   3bc0ddacc9aa31154cf0e340c035128f
#
_cell.length_a   1.000
_cell.length_b   1.000
_cell.length_c   1.000
_cell.angle_alpha   90.00
_cell.angle_beta   90.00
_cell.angle_gamma   90.00
#
_symmetry.space_group_name_H-M   'P 1'
#
loop_
_entity.id
_entity.type
_entity.pdbx_description
1 polymer ?
#
loop_
_entity_poly.entity_id
_entity_poly.type
_entity_poly.pdbx_seq_one_letter_code
_entity_poly.pdbx_strand_id
1 'polypeptide(L)'
;MNITKNSGNAQMIPNRHVAYLLSVVLMVAAALPSAASENYRKQLNVLDDAIRNQAKYHEAAEEKIRGLLTEMKAASSDSMKWVLADKLYKEYHHYSLDSMAKYQREMELHAVTQEQKTLSLCAKIRVLLTHNEADMADELLKSISPDELPNRRVRLDYLRCRILVNSSLADEASGEAERNRYLEIVKQERLAYMQFDSTSFYSKRLMSMFYRDNGNVKKALEILLDLYPRQKDEHNKASVAYNISKLYELAGDKDSRFTWLVRSAVHDFQNAERAYMSLYEIAVILYEHGEYAKAEQYINKNLMDVMAGGYSNRFYNSGKAKLIIADAAGNAARNRVRWLAAVIGVIMLLLIAILMLLRREVRLRKQLKLTNKELLDANKIKNSYVFRYMELSVGYIDRIAETRTEIRSIAKNEGLEAVMRNLKSPSVMYREYDAFYRIFDETFLGLYPDFVTKVNALLQEEGQFNVEPGVLTTELRVLAAIRIGITESGKIAKFLKCSPNTVYTYRTKLKRLALCPKDDFETEIARI
;
A
#
# COMPACT_ATOMS: atom_id res chain seq x y z
N MET A 1 50.40 19.00 -27.58
CA MET A 1 50.82 17.78 -26.87
C MET A 1 49.94 17.63 -25.65
N ASN A 2 49.19 16.54 -25.63
CA ASN A 2 48.33 16.00 -24.56
C ASN A 2 47.32 16.93 -23.88
N ILE A 3 46.13 16.98 -24.47
CA ILE A 3 44.90 17.42 -23.82
C ILE A 3 44.25 16.16 -23.22
N THR A 4 44.35 15.97 -21.91
CA THR A 4 43.64 14.94 -21.17
C THR A 4 42.16 15.30 -21.08
N LYS A 5 41.33 14.49 -21.70
CA LYS A 5 39.86 14.45 -21.53
C LYS A 5 39.56 14.09 -20.07
N ASN A 6 39.02 14.99 -19.30
CA ASN A 6 38.43 14.73 -18.02
C ASN A 6 36.92 14.43 -18.24
N SER A 7 36.58 13.15 -18.39
CA SER A 7 35.20 12.67 -18.38
C SER A 7 34.71 12.66 -16.93
N GLY A 8 34.02 13.71 -16.53
CA GLY A 8 33.36 13.79 -15.25
C GLY A 8 32.27 12.71 -15.11
N ASN A 9 32.57 11.66 -14.36
CA ASN A 9 31.57 10.76 -13.80
C ASN A 9 30.63 11.57 -12.89
N ALA A 10 29.45 11.88 -13.38
CA ALA A 10 28.35 12.32 -12.56
C ALA A 10 27.90 11.11 -11.70
N GLN A 11 28.50 10.91 -10.53
CA GLN A 11 27.96 10.06 -9.50
C GLN A 11 26.56 10.62 -9.15
N MET A 12 25.52 9.88 -9.57
CA MET A 12 24.17 10.06 -9.06
C MET A 12 24.21 9.81 -7.55
N ILE A 13 24.24 10.86 -6.76
CA ILE A 13 23.96 10.81 -5.33
C ILE A 13 22.49 10.39 -5.22
N PRO A 14 22.17 9.19 -4.68
CA PRO A 14 20.79 8.79 -4.52
C PRO A 14 20.14 9.82 -3.58
N ASN A 15 19.15 10.52 -4.11
CA ASN A 15 18.43 11.55 -3.39
C ASN A 15 17.92 10.93 -2.08
N ARG A 16 18.44 11.34 -0.92
CA ARG A 16 18.04 10.83 0.42
C ARG A 16 16.53 10.78 0.58
N HIS A 17 15.81 11.66 -0.11
CA HIS A 17 14.35 11.71 -0.13
C HIS A 17 13.71 10.52 -0.87
N VAL A 18 14.33 10.01 -1.95
CA VAL A 18 13.83 8.82 -2.68
C VAL A 18 14.05 7.56 -1.85
N ALA A 19 15.17 7.43 -1.14
CA ALA A 19 15.42 6.33 -0.22
C ALA A 19 14.44 6.33 0.97
N TYR A 20 14.10 7.50 1.49
CA TYR A 20 13.11 7.65 2.56
C TYR A 20 11.70 7.29 2.10
N LEU A 21 11.31 7.68 0.89
CA LEU A 21 10.02 7.32 0.28
C LEU A 21 9.90 5.82 0.02
N LEU A 22 10.97 5.18 -0.48
CA LEU A 22 11.02 3.73 -0.66
C LEU A 22 10.93 2.99 0.67
N SER A 23 11.55 3.47 1.75
CA SER A 23 11.46 2.87 3.08
C SER A 23 10.05 2.98 3.68
N VAL A 24 9.35 4.10 3.47
CA VAL A 24 7.95 4.27 3.88
C VAL A 24 7.02 3.34 3.10
N VAL A 25 7.20 3.19 1.79
CA VAL A 25 6.43 2.25 0.96
C VAL A 25 6.68 0.80 1.37
N LEU A 26 7.93 0.44 1.71
CA LEU A 26 8.29 -0.89 2.22
C LEU A 26 7.70 -1.14 3.63
N MET A 27 7.67 -0.16 4.52
CA MET A 27 7.01 -0.28 5.83
C MET A 27 5.49 -0.44 5.70
N VAL A 28 4.85 0.26 4.76
CA VAL A 28 3.41 0.11 4.47
C VAL A 28 3.12 -1.26 3.87
N ALA A 29 4.00 -1.78 3.00
CA ALA A 29 3.87 -3.13 2.44
C ALA A 29 4.09 -4.24 3.49
N ALA A 30 4.96 -4.03 4.48
CA ALA A 30 5.20 -4.96 5.59
C ALA A 30 4.08 -4.97 6.64
N ALA A 31 3.23 -3.95 6.68
CA ALA A 31 2.07 -3.86 7.57
C ALA A 31 0.81 -4.58 7.03
N LEU A 32 0.88 -5.22 5.86
CA LEU A 32 -0.17 -6.09 5.37
C LEU A 32 -0.23 -7.34 6.25
N PRO A 33 -1.43 -7.79 6.71
CA PRO A 33 -1.56 -8.97 7.53
C PRO A 33 -0.92 -10.17 6.81
N SER A 34 -0.14 -10.94 7.57
CA SER A 34 0.50 -12.17 7.10
C SER A 34 -0.56 -13.07 6.47
N ALA A 35 -0.46 -13.27 5.16
CA ALA A 35 -1.34 -14.20 4.45
C ALA A 35 -1.16 -15.60 5.05
N ALA A 36 -2.25 -16.35 5.21
CA ALA A 36 -2.23 -17.74 5.61
C ALA A 36 -1.16 -18.51 4.82
N SER A 37 -0.45 -19.46 5.47
CA SER A 37 0.62 -20.21 4.83
C SER A 37 0.09 -20.87 3.53
N GLU A 38 0.96 -21.10 2.56
CA GLU A 38 0.57 -21.70 1.26
C GLU A 38 -0.17 -23.03 1.44
N ASN A 39 0.18 -23.77 2.48
CA ASN A 39 -0.48 -25.04 2.83
C ASN A 39 -1.93 -24.83 3.24
N TYR A 40 -2.25 -23.83 4.08
CA TYR A 40 -3.63 -23.50 4.44
C TYR A 40 -4.46 -23.11 3.21
N ARG A 41 -3.90 -22.31 2.30
CA ARG A 41 -4.60 -21.90 1.07
C ARG A 41 -4.98 -23.07 0.18
N LYS A 42 -4.08 -24.03 -0.02
CA LYS A 42 -4.38 -25.25 -0.79
C LYS A 42 -5.52 -26.04 -0.18
N GLN A 43 -5.53 -26.21 1.14
CA GLN A 43 -6.56 -26.92 1.85
C GLN A 43 -7.90 -26.20 1.80
N LEU A 44 -7.92 -24.87 1.96
CA LEU A 44 -9.12 -24.06 1.82
C LEU A 44 -9.71 -24.13 0.41
N ASN A 45 -8.89 -24.19 -0.64
CA ASN A 45 -9.37 -24.35 -2.00
C ASN A 45 -10.12 -25.68 -2.19
N VAL A 46 -9.60 -26.77 -1.62
CA VAL A 46 -10.29 -28.08 -1.66
C VAL A 46 -11.65 -28.02 -0.96
N LEU A 47 -11.71 -27.34 0.19
CA LEU A 47 -12.95 -27.12 0.92
C LEU A 47 -13.95 -26.25 0.14
N ASP A 48 -13.46 -25.15 -0.46
CA ASP A 48 -14.30 -24.29 -1.30
C ASP A 48 -14.86 -25.05 -2.52
N ASP A 49 -14.10 -25.97 -3.10
CA ASP A 49 -14.57 -26.83 -4.18
C ASP A 49 -15.68 -27.76 -3.70
N ALA A 50 -15.56 -28.35 -2.50
CA ALA A 50 -16.59 -29.17 -1.92
C ALA A 50 -17.87 -28.36 -1.64
N ILE A 51 -17.75 -27.15 -1.11
CA ILE A 51 -18.89 -26.25 -0.88
C ILE A 51 -19.56 -25.86 -2.20
N ARG A 52 -18.81 -25.55 -3.26
CA ARG A 52 -19.36 -25.23 -4.58
C ARG A 52 -20.13 -26.39 -5.19
N ASN A 53 -19.69 -27.61 -4.95
CA ASN A 53 -20.31 -28.82 -5.45
C ASN A 53 -21.43 -29.36 -4.56
N GLN A 54 -21.75 -28.68 -3.45
CA GLN A 54 -22.75 -29.18 -2.48
C GLN A 54 -24.11 -29.47 -3.11
N ALA A 55 -24.59 -28.66 -4.04
CA ALA A 55 -25.87 -28.88 -4.71
C ALA A 55 -25.93 -30.26 -5.38
N LYS A 56 -24.84 -30.69 -6.02
CA LYS A 56 -24.75 -32.04 -6.63
C LYS A 56 -24.84 -33.17 -5.59
N TYR A 57 -24.19 -32.97 -4.42
CA TYR A 57 -24.26 -33.97 -3.35
C TYR A 57 -25.64 -34.05 -2.74
N HIS A 58 -26.34 -32.94 -2.55
CA HIS A 58 -27.71 -32.89 -2.09
C HIS A 58 -28.66 -33.55 -3.09
N GLU A 59 -28.50 -33.28 -4.39
CA GLU A 59 -29.30 -33.90 -5.43
C GLU A 59 -29.17 -35.45 -5.42
N ALA A 60 -27.94 -35.95 -5.27
CA ALA A 60 -27.70 -37.39 -5.16
C ALA A 60 -28.36 -38.01 -3.90
N ALA A 61 -28.29 -37.33 -2.75
CA ALA A 61 -28.93 -37.74 -1.52
C ALA A 61 -30.48 -37.75 -1.67
N GLU A 62 -31.04 -36.71 -2.27
CA GLU A 62 -32.48 -36.62 -2.53
C GLU A 62 -32.98 -37.66 -3.52
N GLU A 63 -32.20 -38.00 -4.53
CA GLU A 63 -32.51 -39.07 -5.47
C GLU A 63 -32.58 -40.43 -4.75
N LYS A 64 -31.61 -40.75 -3.88
CA LYS A 64 -31.60 -41.94 -3.04
C LYS A 64 -32.84 -41.98 -2.13
N ILE A 65 -33.16 -40.87 -1.48
CA ILE A 65 -34.35 -40.73 -0.64
C ILE A 65 -35.62 -40.95 -1.47
N ARG A 66 -35.76 -40.34 -2.65
CA ARG A 66 -36.93 -40.54 -3.55
C ARG A 66 -37.11 -42.02 -3.94
N GLY A 67 -36.01 -42.73 -4.22
CA GLY A 67 -36.02 -44.15 -4.48
C GLY A 67 -36.63 -44.96 -3.31
N LEU A 68 -36.10 -44.71 -2.08
CA LEU A 68 -36.61 -45.37 -0.87
C LEU A 68 -38.08 -45.05 -0.57
N LEU A 69 -38.52 -43.83 -0.83
CA LEU A 69 -39.93 -43.41 -0.68
C LEU A 69 -40.85 -44.14 -1.67
N THR A 70 -40.39 -44.34 -2.90
CA THR A 70 -41.16 -45.08 -3.92
C THR A 70 -41.28 -46.55 -3.53
N GLU A 71 -40.16 -47.16 -3.07
CA GLU A 71 -40.18 -48.53 -2.55
C GLU A 71 -41.12 -48.67 -1.34
N MET A 72 -41.10 -47.71 -0.41
CA MET A 72 -41.95 -47.71 0.79
C MET A 72 -43.44 -47.66 0.44
N LYS A 73 -43.84 -46.85 -0.57
CA LYS A 73 -45.22 -46.78 -1.06
C LYS A 73 -45.69 -48.10 -1.70
N ALA A 74 -44.79 -48.83 -2.36
CA ALA A 74 -45.09 -50.12 -3.01
C ALA A 74 -45.03 -51.29 -2.03
N ALA A 75 -44.46 -51.11 -0.82
CA ALA A 75 -44.33 -52.18 0.15
C ALA A 75 -45.72 -52.66 0.69
N SER A 76 -45.99 -53.96 0.57
CA SER A 76 -47.24 -54.54 0.99
C SER A 76 -47.24 -55.08 2.44
N SER A 77 -46.07 -55.40 3.02
CA SER A 77 -45.96 -55.93 4.38
C SER A 77 -45.41 -54.90 5.37
N ASP A 78 -45.88 -54.92 6.62
CA ASP A 78 -45.36 -54.04 7.69
C ASP A 78 -43.89 -54.31 7.96
N SER A 79 -43.40 -55.54 7.90
CA SER A 79 -41.98 -55.84 8.06
C SER A 79 -41.12 -55.17 7.00
N MET A 80 -41.56 -55.11 5.73
CA MET A 80 -40.84 -54.41 4.66
C MET A 80 -40.92 -52.89 4.84
N LYS A 81 -42.07 -52.34 5.22
CA LYS A 81 -42.24 -50.93 5.54
C LYS A 81 -41.33 -50.54 6.67
N TRP A 82 -41.20 -51.37 7.72
CA TRP A 82 -40.22 -51.11 8.81
C TRP A 82 -38.80 -51.03 8.30
N VAL A 83 -38.36 -51.97 7.44
CA VAL A 83 -37.01 -51.98 6.87
C VAL A 83 -36.74 -50.70 6.06
N LEU A 84 -37.73 -50.26 5.28
CA LEU A 84 -37.60 -49.02 4.49
C LEU A 84 -37.64 -47.77 5.36
N ALA A 85 -38.45 -47.74 6.42
CA ALA A 85 -38.46 -46.70 7.43
C ALA A 85 -37.10 -46.58 8.17
N ASP A 86 -36.47 -47.73 8.53
CA ASP A 86 -35.12 -47.75 9.13
C ASP A 86 -34.06 -47.18 8.16
N LYS A 87 -34.13 -47.50 6.86
CA LYS A 87 -33.25 -46.90 5.85
C LYS A 87 -33.47 -45.39 5.73
N LEU A 88 -34.73 -44.95 5.61
CA LEU A 88 -35.08 -43.51 5.53
C LEU A 88 -34.67 -42.76 6.80
N TYR A 89 -34.91 -43.35 7.98
CA TYR A 89 -34.42 -42.79 9.26
C TYR A 89 -32.93 -42.56 9.25
N LYS A 90 -32.11 -43.49 8.71
CA LYS A 90 -30.67 -43.36 8.62
C LYS A 90 -30.24 -42.31 7.62
N GLU A 91 -30.88 -42.22 6.45
CA GLU A 91 -30.59 -41.17 5.45
C GLU A 91 -30.90 -39.76 5.99
N TYR A 92 -32.01 -39.61 6.74
CA TYR A 92 -32.41 -38.33 7.30
C TYR A 92 -31.68 -37.95 8.57
N HIS A 93 -30.97 -38.86 9.23
CA HIS A 93 -30.30 -38.62 10.52
C HIS A 93 -29.40 -37.41 10.52
N HIS A 94 -28.73 -37.12 9.41
CA HIS A 94 -27.81 -35.99 9.28
C HIS A 94 -28.29 -34.91 8.30
N TYR A 95 -29.46 -35.16 7.67
CA TYR A 95 -30.01 -34.31 6.63
C TYR A 95 -31.20 -33.47 7.07
N SER A 96 -32.14 -34.06 7.84
CA SER A 96 -33.35 -33.38 8.31
C SER A 96 -33.86 -34.04 9.58
N LEU A 97 -33.80 -33.31 10.69
CA LEU A 97 -34.20 -33.81 11.99
C LEU A 97 -35.72 -34.16 12.05
N ASP A 98 -36.57 -33.28 11.46
CA ASP A 98 -38.01 -33.51 11.40
C ASP A 98 -38.37 -34.78 10.62
N SER A 99 -37.68 -34.98 9.48
CA SER A 99 -37.88 -36.17 8.66
C SER A 99 -37.36 -37.44 9.37
N MET A 100 -36.22 -37.34 10.06
CA MET A 100 -35.70 -38.41 10.89
C MET A 100 -36.73 -38.83 11.97
N ALA A 101 -37.28 -37.86 12.70
CA ALA A 101 -38.32 -38.12 13.70
C ALA A 101 -39.60 -38.72 13.08
N LYS A 102 -39.98 -38.28 11.88
CA LYS A 102 -41.11 -38.86 11.13
C LYS A 102 -40.87 -40.33 10.85
N TYR A 103 -39.72 -40.71 10.26
CA TYR A 103 -39.47 -42.10 9.90
C TYR A 103 -39.15 -42.98 11.11
N GLN A 104 -38.72 -42.43 12.21
CA GLN A 104 -38.66 -43.11 13.49
C GLN A 104 -40.09 -43.55 13.95
N ARG A 105 -41.11 -42.69 13.83
CA ARG A 105 -42.51 -43.03 14.13
C ARG A 105 -43.04 -44.09 13.17
N GLU A 106 -42.67 -44.05 11.88
CA GLU A 106 -43.02 -45.12 10.91
C GLU A 106 -42.38 -46.46 11.31
N MET A 107 -41.14 -46.46 11.86
CA MET A 107 -40.54 -47.68 12.42
C MET A 107 -41.35 -48.21 13.61
N GLU A 108 -41.82 -47.38 14.52
CA GLU A 108 -42.67 -47.82 15.64
C GLU A 108 -43.99 -48.40 15.11
N LEU A 109 -44.64 -47.72 14.15
CA LEU A 109 -45.94 -48.13 13.60
C LEU A 109 -45.89 -49.53 12.92
N HIS A 110 -44.83 -49.82 12.19
CA HIS A 110 -44.64 -51.00 11.39
C HIS A 110 -43.81 -52.11 12.03
N ALA A 111 -43.43 -51.96 13.35
CA ALA A 111 -42.64 -52.96 14.06
C ALA A 111 -43.46 -54.22 14.43
N VAL A 112 -43.13 -55.30 13.79
CA VAL A 112 -43.84 -56.61 13.99
C VAL A 112 -43.10 -57.46 15.02
N THR A 113 -41.79 -57.62 14.86
CA THR A 113 -40.93 -58.45 15.72
C THR A 113 -40.43 -57.74 16.96
N GLN A 114 -40.03 -58.47 18.02
CA GLN A 114 -39.43 -57.91 19.21
C GLN A 114 -38.10 -57.16 18.87
N GLU A 115 -37.31 -57.68 17.92
CA GLU A 115 -36.16 -57.02 17.38
C GLU A 115 -36.52 -55.64 16.80
N GLN A 116 -37.54 -55.57 15.92
CA GLN A 116 -37.97 -54.32 15.30
C GLN A 116 -38.48 -53.30 16.34
N LYS A 117 -39.28 -53.77 17.31
CA LYS A 117 -39.79 -52.93 18.42
C LYS A 117 -38.65 -52.31 19.22
N THR A 118 -37.66 -53.11 19.66
CA THR A 118 -36.54 -52.61 20.45
C THR A 118 -35.64 -51.64 19.65
N LEU A 119 -35.37 -51.93 18.36
CA LEU A 119 -34.60 -51.04 17.50
C LEU A 119 -35.33 -49.71 17.24
N SER A 120 -36.69 -49.76 17.12
CA SER A 120 -37.51 -48.53 17.02
C SER A 120 -37.44 -47.67 18.28
N LEU A 121 -37.42 -48.30 19.48
CA LEU A 121 -37.19 -47.58 20.76
C LEU A 121 -35.78 -47.00 20.82
N CYS A 122 -34.75 -47.74 20.40
CA CYS A 122 -33.38 -47.20 20.31
C CYS A 122 -33.29 -46.03 19.34
N ALA A 123 -34.00 -46.05 18.21
CA ALA A 123 -34.10 -44.94 17.29
C ALA A 123 -34.80 -43.72 17.94
N LYS A 124 -35.86 -43.93 18.72
CA LYS A 124 -36.57 -42.88 19.46
C LYS A 124 -35.69 -42.22 20.51
N ILE A 125 -34.92 -43.01 21.28
CA ILE A 125 -33.92 -42.49 22.21
C ILE A 125 -32.98 -41.54 21.51
N ARG A 126 -32.44 -41.89 20.33
CA ARG A 126 -31.55 -41.01 19.56
C ARG A 126 -32.25 -39.74 19.05
N VAL A 127 -33.54 -39.82 18.68
CA VAL A 127 -34.32 -38.62 18.32
C VAL A 127 -34.47 -37.69 19.53
N LEU A 128 -34.83 -38.21 20.69
CA LEU A 128 -34.94 -37.44 21.94
C LEU A 128 -33.61 -36.72 22.27
N LEU A 129 -32.49 -37.42 22.17
CA LEU A 129 -31.18 -36.83 22.43
C LEU A 129 -30.81 -35.69 21.46
N THR A 130 -31.25 -35.76 20.20
CA THR A 130 -31.03 -34.66 19.24
C THR A 130 -31.91 -33.45 19.54
N HIS A 131 -32.99 -33.59 20.30
CA HIS A 131 -33.83 -32.52 20.80
C HIS A 131 -33.45 -32.02 22.20
N ASN A 132 -32.37 -32.56 22.80
CA ASN A 132 -31.90 -32.28 24.19
C ASN A 132 -32.90 -32.70 25.25
N GLU A 133 -33.54 -33.82 25.03
CA GLU A 133 -34.51 -34.42 25.95
C GLU A 133 -33.87 -35.65 26.62
N ALA A 134 -32.68 -35.42 27.29
CA ALA A 134 -31.90 -36.52 27.87
C ALA A 134 -32.65 -37.29 28.98
N ASP A 135 -33.43 -36.61 29.81
CA ASP A 135 -34.23 -37.22 30.85
C ASP A 135 -35.30 -38.17 30.26
N MET A 136 -36.01 -37.73 29.23
CA MET A 136 -37.00 -38.55 28.53
C MET A 136 -36.34 -39.73 27.83
N ALA A 137 -35.15 -39.54 27.28
CA ALA A 137 -34.37 -40.60 26.66
C ALA A 137 -33.90 -41.66 27.71
N ASP A 138 -33.57 -41.22 28.94
CA ASP A 138 -33.19 -42.10 30.05
C ASP A 138 -34.40 -42.93 30.57
N GLU A 139 -35.56 -42.28 30.73
CA GLU A 139 -36.78 -42.98 31.09
C GLU A 139 -37.13 -44.06 30.07
N LEU A 140 -37.06 -43.73 28.76
CA LEU A 140 -37.32 -44.67 27.70
C LEU A 140 -36.25 -45.79 27.68
N LEU A 141 -34.99 -45.49 27.93
CA LEU A 141 -33.91 -46.47 28.01
C LEU A 141 -34.13 -47.47 29.16
N LYS A 142 -34.59 -47.02 30.33
CA LYS A 142 -34.95 -47.86 31.47
C LYS A 142 -36.12 -48.78 31.23
N SER A 143 -37.01 -48.48 30.26
CA SER A 143 -38.10 -49.36 29.86
C SER A 143 -37.67 -50.57 29.05
N ILE A 144 -36.43 -50.59 28.54
CA ILE A 144 -35.87 -51.72 27.80
C ILE A 144 -35.20 -52.71 28.77
N SER A 145 -35.74 -53.94 28.86
CA SER A 145 -35.14 -55.00 29.67
C SER A 145 -33.87 -55.55 29.01
N PRO A 146 -32.66 -55.45 29.65
CA PRO A 146 -31.41 -55.96 29.08
C PRO A 146 -31.40 -57.49 28.87
N ASP A 147 -32.16 -58.21 29.66
CA ASP A 147 -32.19 -59.68 29.64
C ASP A 147 -33.09 -60.26 28.53
N GLU A 148 -33.99 -59.43 27.99
CA GLU A 148 -34.95 -59.79 26.92
C GLU A 148 -34.45 -59.35 25.54
N LEU A 149 -33.21 -58.96 25.37
CA LEU A 149 -32.69 -58.51 24.07
C LEU A 149 -32.51 -59.71 23.11
N PRO A 150 -33.19 -59.71 21.96
CA PRO A 150 -33.38 -60.91 21.13
C PRO A 150 -32.14 -61.43 20.42
N ASN A 151 -31.17 -60.55 20.14
CA ASN A 151 -29.93 -60.91 19.43
C ASN A 151 -28.79 -59.93 19.67
N ARG A 152 -27.59 -60.27 19.12
CA ARG A 152 -26.35 -59.47 19.24
C ARG A 152 -26.50 -58.05 18.68
N ARG A 153 -27.20 -57.87 17.55
CA ARG A 153 -27.42 -56.58 16.89
C ARG A 153 -28.16 -55.62 17.83
N VAL A 154 -29.28 -56.08 18.38
CA VAL A 154 -30.10 -55.28 19.31
C VAL A 154 -29.34 -54.95 20.57
N ARG A 155 -28.57 -55.91 21.12
CA ARG A 155 -27.74 -55.67 22.30
C ARG A 155 -26.68 -54.59 22.08
N LEU A 156 -26.02 -54.60 20.91
CA LEU A 156 -25.06 -53.55 20.55
C LEU A 156 -25.74 -52.19 20.40
N ASP A 157 -26.90 -52.12 19.79
CA ASP A 157 -27.63 -50.87 19.59
C ASP A 157 -28.15 -50.31 20.93
N TYR A 158 -28.60 -51.17 21.85
CA TYR A 158 -28.96 -50.82 23.21
C TYR A 158 -27.75 -50.27 24.00
N LEU A 159 -26.60 -50.94 23.97
CA LEU A 159 -25.37 -50.45 24.64
C LEU A 159 -24.94 -49.09 24.07
N ARG A 160 -25.10 -48.85 22.76
CA ARG A 160 -24.87 -47.54 22.17
C ARG A 160 -25.80 -46.48 22.74
N CYS A 161 -27.08 -46.79 22.90
CA CYS A 161 -28.07 -45.89 23.52
C CYS A 161 -27.69 -45.56 24.95
N ARG A 162 -27.25 -46.52 25.75
CA ARG A 162 -26.76 -46.31 27.13
C ARG A 162 -25.58 -45.34 27.18
N ILE A 163 -24.59 -45.53 26.29
CA ILE A 163 -23.44 -44.64 26.18
C ILE A 163 -23.87 -43.20 25.82
N LEU A 164 -24.80 -43.08 24.85
CA LEU A 164 -25.27 -41.76 24.37
C LEU A 164 -26.10 -41.03 25.43
N VAL A 165 -27.05 -41.72 26.08
CA VAL A 165 -27.90 -41.13 27.14
C VAL A 165 -27.05 -40.66 28.31
N ASN A 166 -26.18 -41.53 28.86
CA ASN A 166 -25.32 -41.14 29.97
C ASN A 166 -24.33 -40.02 29.58
N SER A 167 -23.87 -39.97 28.33
CA SER A 167 -23.03 -38.85 27.85
C SER A 167 -23.81 -37.54 27.82
N SER A 168 -25.09 -37.57 27.37
CA SER A 168 -25.94 -36.36 27.33
C SER A 168 -26.28 -35.88 28.75
N LEU A 169 -26.61 -36.80 29.66
CA LEU A 169 -26.85 -36.48 31.07
C LEU A 169 -25.59 -35.90 31.75
N ALA A 170 -24.40 -36.38 31.38
CA ALA A 170 -23.15 -35.77 31.86
C ALA A 170 -22.95 -34.35 31.36
N ASP A 171 -23.35 -34.05 30.11
CA ASP A 171 -23.23 -32.71 29.52
C ASP A 171 -24.28 -31.72 30.10
N GLU A 172 -25.46 -32.24 30.52
CA GLU A 172 -26.56 -31.45 31.10
C GLU A 172 -26.46 -31.35 32.64
N ALA A 173 -25.59 -32.13 33.29
CA ALA A 173 -25.44 -32.17 34.73
C ALA A 173 -25.14 -30.78 35.35
N SER A 174 -25.89 -30.41 36.40
CA SER A 174 -25.79 -29.11 37.08
C SER A 174 -24.54 -28.96 37.97
N GLY A 175 -23.86 -30.07 38.32
CA GLY A 175 -22.71 -30.09 39.21
C GLY A 175 -21.63 -31.09 38.81
N GLU A 176 -20.39 -30.79 39.24
CA GLU A 176 -19.21 -31.59 38.89
C GLU A 176 -19.32 -33.05 39.42
N ALA A 177 -19.84 -33.23 40.60
CA ALA A 177 -20.01 -34.56 41.18
C ALA A 177 -20.99 -35.44 40.38
N GLU A 178 -22.10 -34.86 39.95
CA GLU A 178 -23.10 -35.54 39.12
C GLU A 178 -22.52 -35.87 37.75
N ARG A 179 -21.86 -34.90 37.12
CA ARG A 179 -21.17 -35.08 35.84
C ARG A 179 -20.18 -36.24 35.89
N ASN A 180 -19.32 -36.24 36.92
CA ASN A 180 -18.30 -37.27 37.09
C ASN A 180 -18.93 -38.66 37.28
N ARG A 181 -20.07 -38.75 37.96
CA ARG A 181 -20.83 -40.02 38.12
C ARG A 181 -21.28 -40.55 36.73
N TYR A 182 -21.87 -39.70 35.90
CA TYR A 182 -22.30 -40.13 34.56
C TYR A 182 -21.10 -40.47 33.65
N LEU A 183 -20.02 -39.73 33.72
CA LEU A 183 -18.80 -40.03 32.96
C LEU A 183 -18.17 -41.38 33.37
N GLU A 184 -18.22 -41.76 34.63
CA GLU A 184 -17.76 -43.10 35.07
C GLU A 184 -18.70 -44.19 34.49
N ILE A 185 -20.02 -44.00 34.51
CA ILE A 185 -20.99 -44.91 33.84
C ILE A 185 -20.64 -45.03 32.38
N VAL A 186 -20.46 -43.93 31.65
CA VAL A 186 -20.07 -43.92 30.22
C VAL A 186 -18.80 -44.74 29.98
N LYS A 187 -17.81 -44.62 30.84
CA LYS A 187 -16.56 -45.39 30.75
C LYS A 187 -16.81 -46.89 30.89
N GLN A 188 -17.60 -47.30 31.86
CA GLN A 188 -17.96 -48.72 32.06
C GLN A 188 -18.77 -49.26 30.87
N GLU A 189 -19.73 -48.51 30.35
CA GLU A 189 -20.53 -48.91 29.18
C GLU A 189 -19.67 -49.03 27.91
N ARG A 190 -18.73 -48.15 27.71
CA ARG A 190 -17.76 -48.25 26.59
C ARG A 190 -16.93 -49.54 26.71
N LEU A 191 -16.46 -49.89 27.90
CA LEU A 191 -15.71 -51.12 28.14
C LEU A 191 -16.59 -52.34 27.85
N ALA A 192 -17.83 -52.37 28.34
CA ALA A 192 -18.79 -53.46 28.10
C ALA A 192 -19.07 -53.62 26.58
N TYR A 193 -19.24 -52.51 25.85
CA TYR A 193 -19.39 -52.55 24.41
C TYR A 193 -18.17 -53.18 23.73
N MET A 194 -16.95 -52.74 24.08
CA MET A 194 -15.70 -53.23 23.48
C MET A 194 -15.42 -54.69 23.78
N GLN A 195 -15.82 -55.18 24.97
CA GLN A 195 -15.75 -56.60 25.32
C GLN A 195 -16.71 -57.44 24.51
N PHE A 196 -17.92 -56.90 24.27
CA PHE A 196 -18.95 -57.61 23.50
C PHE A 196 -18.67 -57.58 21.98
N ASP A 197 -18.04 -56.52 21.48
CA ASP A 197 -17.64 -56.36 20.07
C ASP A 197 -16.30 -55.62 19.98
N SER A 198 -15.24 -56.32 19.64
CA SER A 198 -13.86 -55.74 19.58
C SER A 198 -13.46 -55.30 18.18
N THR A 199 -14.21 -55.60 17.14
CA THR A 199 -13.77 -55.47 15.73
C THR A 199 -14.52 -54.41 14.93
N SER A 200 -15.73 -54.05 15.34
CA SER A 200 -16.53 -53.07 14.59
C SER A 200 -15.88 -51.67 14.53
N PHE A 201 -16.32 -50.93 13.54
CA PHE A 201 -15.98 -49.51 13.39
C PHE A 201 -16.22 -48.72 14.67
N TYR A 202 -17.39 -48.90 15.29
CA TYR A 202 -17.76 -48.19 16.51
C TYR A 202 -16.86 -48.58 17.68
N SER A 203 -16.55 -49.88 17.83
CA SER A 203 -15.63 -50.34 18.88
C SER A 203 -14.23 -49.77 18.73
N LYS A 204 -13.68 -49.68 17.52
CA LYS A 204 -12.38 -49.05 17.27
C LYS A 204 -12.38 -47.55 17.66
N ARG A 205 -13.48 -46.85 17.38
CA ARG A 205 -13.66 -45.46 17.84
C ARG A 205 -13.69 -45.37 19.38
N LEU A 206 -14.45 -46.22 20.04
CA LEU A 206 -14.50 -46.27 21.52
C LEU A 206 -13.13 -46.58 22.09
N MET A 207 -12.36 -47.47 21.49
CA MET A 207 -11.00 -47.80 21.90
C MET A 207 -10.08 -46.59 21.78
N SER A 208 -10.18 -45.82 20.71
CA SER A 208 -9.42 -44.54 20.58
C SER A 208 -9.83 -43.55 21.68
N MET A 209 -11.12 -43.37 21.95
CA MET A 209 -11.60 -42.52 23.04
C MET A 209 -11.07 -43.00 24.42
N PHE A 210 -11.07 -44.30 24.65
CA PHE A 210 -10.50 -44.87 25.90
C PHE A 210 -9.01 -44.48 26.07
N TYR A 211 -8.17 -44.63 25.03
CA TYR A 211 -6.76 -44.25 25.10
C TYR A 211 -6.59 -42.74 25.26
N ARG A 212 -7.41 -41.92 24.60
CA ARG A 212 -7.43 -40.47 24.77
C ARG A 212 -7.72 -40.08 26.23
N ASP A 213 -8.78 -40.62 26.80
CA ASP A 213 -9.26 -40.29 28.14
C ASP A 213 -8.26 -40.75 29.22
N ASN A 214 -7.39 -41.71 28.90
CA ASN A 214 -6.26 -42.15 29.74
C ASN A 214 -4.93 -41.44 29.36
N GLY A 215 -4.96 -40.32 28.63
CA GLY A 215 -3.78 -39.51 28.29
C GLY A 215 -2.86 -40.08 27.20
N ASN A 216 -3.19 -41.24 26.62
CA ASN A 216 -2.40 -41.85 25.56
C ASN A 216 -2.85 -41.43 24.19
N VAL A 217 -2.63 -40.12 23.88
CA VAL A 217 -3.02 -39.50 22.60
C VAL A 217 -2.36 -40.20 21.40
N LYS A 218 -1.10 -40.64 21.55
CA LYS A 218 -0.37 -41.32 20.48
C LYS A 218 -1.08 -42.62 20.07
N LYS A 219 -1.46 -43.44 21.02
CA LYS A 219 -2.18 -44.73 20.76
C LYS A 219 -3.56 -44.48 20.18
N ALA A 220 -4.26 -43.44 20.64
CA ALA A 220 -5.54 -43.04 20.11
C ALA A 220 -5.43 -42.63 18.62
N LEU A 221 -4.39 -41.85 18.26
CA LEU A 221 -4.10 -41.48 16.87
C LEU A 221 -3.78 -42.68 15.98
N GLU A 222 -2.90 -43.59 16.44
CA GLU A 222 -2.57 -44.82 15.68
C GLU A 222 -3.83 -45.61 15.28
N ILE A 223 -4.76 -45.77 16.21
CA ILE A 223 -6.02 -46.50 15.95
C ILE A 223 -6.87 -45.79 14.87
N LEU A 224 -7.04 -44.45 14.98
CA LEU A 224 -7.89 -43.73 14.03
C LEU A 224 -7.25 -43.54 12.67
N LEU A 225 -5.93 -43.35 12.60
CA LEU A 225 -5.19 -43.27 11.37
C LEU A 225 -5.19 -44.57 10.59
N ASP A 226 -5.16 -45.72 11.29
CA ASP A 226 -5.37 -47.05 10.68
C ASP A 226 -6.81 -47.26 10.22
N LEU A 227 -7.78 -46.74 11.01
CA LEU A 227 -9.21 -46.90 10.73
C LEU A 227 -9.69 -46.08 9.53
N TYR A 228 -9.17 -44.86 9.35
CA TYR A 228 -9.63 -43.88 8.35
C TYR A 228 -9.61 -44.42 6.89
N PRO A 229 -8.49 -44.94 6.36
CA PRO A 229 -8.43 -45.41 4.98
C PRO A 229 -9.29 -46.66 4.72
N ARG A 230 -9.70 -47.37 5.75
CA ARG A 230 -10.53 -48.59 5.64
C ARG A 230 -12.02 -48.27 5.51
N GLN A 231 -12.40 -46.97 5.71
CA GLN A 231 -13.79 -46.57 5.59
C GLN A 231 -14.16 -46.34 4.12
N LYS A 232 -15.31 -46.89 3.71
CA LYS A 232 -15.90 -46.65 2.38
C LYS A 232 -16.99 -45.58 2.44
N ASP A 233 -17.63 -45.47 3.58
CA ASP A 233 -18.72 -44.56 3.85
C ASP A 233 -18.17 -43.15 4.18
N GLU A 234 -18.65 -42.13 3.50
CA GLU A 234 -18.16 -40.75 3.64
C GLU A 234 -18.50 -40.19 5.03
N HIS A 235 -19.65 -40.50 5.61
CA HIS A 235 -20.01 -40.10 6.97
C HIS A 235 -19.02 -40.67 8.00
N ASN A 236 -18.66 -41.97 7.88
CA ASN A 236 -17.68 -42.58 8.75
C ASN A 236 -16.28 -41.92 8.58
N LYS A 237 -15.87 -41.59 7.36
CA LYS A 237 -14.64 -40.86 7.08
C LYS A 237 -14.66 -39.48 7.74
N ALA A 238 -15.75 -38.71 7.58
CA ALA A 238 -15.91 -37.39 8.22
C ALA A 238 -15.76 -37.49 9.74
N SER A 239 -16.48 -38.42 10.35
CA SER A 239 -16.45 -38.65 11.80
C SER A 239 -15.07 -39.05 12.33
N VAL A 240 -14.33 -39.92 11.62
CA VAL A 240 -12.96 -40.30 12.00
C VAL A 240 -12.02 -39.14 11.84
N ALA A 241 -12.07 -38.40 10.72
CA ALA A 241 -11.24 -37.26 10.46
C ALA A 241 -11.44 -36.15 11.52
N TYR A 242 -12.70 -35.90 11.92
CA TYR A 242 -13.00 -34.99 13.02
C TYR A 242 -12.35 -35.43 14.34
N ASN A 243 -12.47 -36.72 14.71
CA ASN A 243 -11.85 -37.22 15.93
C ASN A 243 -10.31 -37.17 15.89
N ILE A 244 -9.70 -37.43 14.72
CA ILE A 244 -8.25 -37.27 14.54
C ILE A 244 -7.85 -35.79 14.76
N SER A 245 -8.62 -34.82 14.25
CA SER A 245 -8.36 -33.40 14.46
C SER A 245 -8.40 -33.03 15.94
N LYS A 246 -9.33 -33.60 16.71
CA LYS A 246 -9.42 -33.38 18.16
C LYS A 246 -8.22 -33.97 18.91
N LEU A 247 -7.66 -35.09 18.46
CA LEU A 247 -6.45 -35.66 19.03
C LEU A 247 -5.21 -34.81 18.72
N TYR A 248 -5.10 -34.23 17.52
CA TYR A 248 -4.03 -33.27 17.19
C TYR A 248 -4.18 -31.96 17.97
N GLU A 249 -5.41 -31.52 18.26
CA GLU A 249 -5.66 -30.40 19.17
C GLU A 249 -5.05 -30.65 20.56
N LEU A 250 -5.30 -31.85 21.13
CA LEU A 250 -4.70 -32.27 22.42
C LEU A 250 -3.18 -32.41 22.35
N ALA A 251 -2.64 -32.80 21.20
CA ALA A 251 -1.20 -32.89 20.96
C ALA A 251 -0.53 -31.53 20.70
N GLY A 252 -1.30 -30.44 20.54
CA GLY A 252 -0.78 -29.11 20.23
C GLY A 252 -0.34 -28.93 18.76
N ASP A 253 -0.57 -29.89 17.88
CA ASP A 253 -0.23 -29.82 16.45
C ASP A 253 -1.36 -29.13 15.67
N LYS A 254 -1.21 -27.80 15.53
CA LYS A 254 -2.21 -26.94 14.86
C LYS A 254 -2.35 -27.24 13.36
N ASP A 255 -1.27 -27.56 12.67
CA ASP A 255 -1.28 -27.80 11.23
C ASP A 255 -1.97 -29.11 10.89
N SER A 256 -1.67 -30.19 11.60
CA SER A 256 -2.36 -31.45 11.46
C SER A 256 -3.83 -31.33 11.86
N ARG A 257 -4.14 -30.62 12.96
CA ARG A 257 -5.52 -30.33 13.38
C ARG A 257 -6.32 -29.70 12.23
N PHE A 258 -5.79 -28.63 11.64
CA PHE A 258 -6.45 -27.93 10.54
C PHE A 258 -6.66 -28.82 9.32
N THR A 259 -5.60 -29.57 8.95
CA THR A 259 -5.66 -30.52 7.82
C THR A 259 -6.77 -31.54 8.00
N TRP A 260 -6.92 -32.12 9.18
CA TRP A 260 -7.93 -33.12 9.46
C TRP A 260 -9.34 -32.54 9.62
N LEU A 261 -9.47 -31.31 10.11
CA LEU A 261 -10.75 -30.59 10.09
C LEU A 261 -11.24 -30.34 8.65
N VAL A 262 -10.35 -29.92 7.76
CA VAL A 262 -10.70 -29.71 6.34
C VAL A 262 -11.14 -31.03 5.69
N ARG A 263 -10.41 -32.14 5.93
CA ARG A 263 -10.81 -33.46 5.44
C ARG A 263 -12.19 -33.87 5.95
N SER A 264 -12.44 -33.64 7.25
CA SER A 264 -13.76 -33.90 7.83
C SER A 264 -14.85 -33.10 7.13
N ALA A 265 -14.66 -31.80 6.97
CA ALA A 265 -15.63 -30.91 6.32
C ALA A 265 -15.91 -31.33 4.86
N VAL A 266 -14.87 -31.71 4.11
CA VAL A 266 -15.01 -32.17 2.73
C VAL A 266 -15.90 -33.42 2.67
N HIS A 267 -15.67 -34.39 3.57
CA HIS A 267 -16.50 -35.60 3.64
C HIS A 267 -17.93 -35.31 4.12
N ASP A 268 -18.10 -34.36 5.05
CA ASP A 268 -19.42 -33.90 5.47
C ASP A 268 -20.21 -33.35 4.27
N PHE A 269 -19.63 -32.53 3.42
CA PHE A 269 -20.27 -32.02 2.20
C PHE A 269 -20.57 -33.14 1.19
N GLN A 270 -19.62 -34.06 0.97
CA GLN A 270 -19.81 -35.20 0.05
C GLN A 270 -20.95 -36.11 0.47
N ASN A 271 -21.22 -36.21 1.78
CA ASN A 271 -22.33 -36.96 2.35
C ASN A 271 -23.63 -36.14 2.47
N ALA A 272 -23.68 -34.92 1.93
CA ALA A 272 -24.80 -33.98 2.09
C ALA A 272 -25.18 -33.71 3.57
N GLU A 273 -24.22 -33.82 4.48
CA GLU A 273 -24.40 -33.59 5.92
C GLU A 273 -24.80 -32.16 6.20
N ARG A 274 -25.74 -31.92 7.11
CA ARG A 274 -26.15 -30.58 7.57
C ARG A 274 -25.80 -30.31 9.04
N ALA A 275 -25.41 -31.34 9.76
CA ALA A 275 -25.13 -31.30 11.20
C ALA A 275 -23.66 -31.49 11.50
N TYR A 276 -22.77 -30.75 10.87
CA TYR A 276 -21.32 -30.87 11.02
C TYR A 276 -20.72 -29.78 11.89
N MET A 277 -19.65 -30.11 12.64
CA MET A 277 -18.89 -29.19 13.48
C MET A 277 -17.59 -28.75 12.83
N SER A 278 -17.10 -29.50 11.84
CA SER A 278 -15.80 -29.28 11.20
C SER A 278 -15.68 -27.87 10.60
N LEU A 279 -16.68 -27.40 9.84
CA LEU A 279 -16.68 -26.06 9.23
C LEU A 279 -16.79 -24.95 10.28
N TYR A 280 -17.55 -25.19 11.36
CA TYR A 280 -17.62 -24.26 12.49
C TYR A 280 -16.22 -24.04 13.11
N GLU A 281 -15.51 -25.13 13.43
CA GLU A 281 -14.17 -25.04 14.01
C GLU A 281 -13.15 -24.41 13.05
N ILE A 282 -13.24 -24.70 11.74
CA ILE A 282 -12.43 -24.05 10.72
C ILE A 282 -12.69 -22.53 10.72
N ALA A 283 -13.95 -22.11 10.80
CA ALA A 283 -14.30 -20.68 10.86
C ALA A 283 -13.70 -20.00 12.12
N VAL A 284 -13.73 -20.66 13.27
CA VAL A 284 -13.12 -20.16 14.51
C VAL A 284 -11.60 -20.04 14.36
N ILE A 285 -10.94 -21.08 13.81
CA ILE A 285 -9.48 -21.04 13.60
C ILE A 285 -9.10 -19.90 12.64
N LEU A 286 -9.84 -19.70 11.56
CA LEU A 286 -9.61 -18.61 10.61
C LEU A 286 -9.81 -17.23 11.26
N TYR A 287 -10.81 -17.10 12.13
CA TYR A 287 -11.01 -15.89 12.92
C TYR A 287 -9.79 -15.59 13.83
N GLU A 288 -9.28 -16.59 14.54
CA GLU A 288 -8.09 -16.48 15.40
C GLU A 288 -6.83 -16.06 14.61
N HIS A 289 -6.75 -16.47 13.34
CA HIS A 289 -5.66 -16.10 12.43
C HIS A 289 -5.87 -14.78 11.68
N GLY A 290 -6.97 -14.03 11.95
CA GLY A 290 -7.26 -12.75 11.32
C GLY A 290 -7.86 -12.85 9.90
N GLU A 291 -8.18 -14.05 9.43
CA GLU A 291 -8.82 -14.32 8.13
C GLU A 291 -10.34 -14.11 8.21
N TYR A 292 -10.76 -12.93 8.70
CA TYR A 292 -12.14 -12.64 9.09
C TYR A 292 -13.18 -12.83 7.97
N ALA A 293 -12.85 -12.43 6.75
CA ALA A 293 -13.78 -12.56 5.62
C ALA A 293 -14.08 -14.02 5.29
N LYS A 294 -13.06 -14.89 5.36
CA LYS A 294 -13.21 -16.32 5.11
C LYS A 294 -13.93 -17.02 6.26
N ALA A 295 -13.58 -16.62 7.50
CA ALA A 295 -14.28 -17.08 8.70
C ALA A 295 -15.79 -16.76 8.64
N GLU A 296 -16.14 -15.54 8.23
CA GLU A 296 -17.53 -15.12 8.06
C GLU A 296 -18.26 -15.92 6.97
N GLN A 297 -17.61 -16.17 5.84
CA GLN A 297 -18.16 -17.01 4.78
C GLN A 297 -18.52 -18.41 5.30
N TYR A 298 -17.61 -19.05 6.04
CA TYR A 298 -17.79 -20.41 6.51
C TYR A 298 -18.77 -20.51 7.67
N ILE A 299 -18.78 -19.57 8.61
CA ILE A 299 -19.76 -19.58 9.69
C ILE A 299 -21.18 -19.31 9.18
N ASN A 300 -21.36 -18.43 8.20
CA ASN A 300 -22.64 -18.22 7.54
C ASN A 300 -23.13 -19.49 6.85
N LYS A 301 -22.24 -20.18 6.13
CA LYS A 301 -22.56 -21.45 5.47
C LYS A 301 -22.97 -22.52 6.48
N ASN A 302 -22.19 -22.69 7.55
CA ASN A 302 -22.51 -23.62 8.62
C ASN A 302 -23.88 -23.32 9.26
N LEU A 303 -24.15 -22.05 9.55
CA LEU A 303 -25.42 -21.63 10.13
C LEU A 303 -26.62 -21.94 9.22
N MET A 304 -26.49 -21.66 7.92
CA MET A 304 -27.55 -21.94 6.93
C MET A 304 -27.86 -23.46 6.85
N ASP A 305 -26.83 -24.31 6.85
CA ASP A 305 -27.00 -25.76 6.76
C ASP A 305 -27.61 -26.34 8.05
N VAL A 306 -27.14 -25.87 9.21
CA VAL A 306 -27.68 -26.27 10.53
C VAL A 306 -29.16 -25.87 10.66
N MET A 307 -29.53 -24.65 10.19
CA MET A 307 -30.93 -24.22 10.14
C MET A 307 -31.77 -25.10 9.24
N ALA A 308 -31.27 -25.37 8.01
CA ALA A 308 -31.97 -26.21 7.06
C ALA A 308 -32.13 -27.67 7.53
N GLY A 309 -31.27 -28.14 8.41
CA GLY A 309 -31.32 -29.45 9.05
C GLY A 309 -32.21 -29.54 10.30
N GLY A 310 -32.57 -28.40 10.91
CA GLY A 310 -33.40 -28.33 12.11
C GLY A 310 -32.64 -28.54 13.44
N TYR A 311 -31.32 -28.37 13.48
CA TYR A 311 -30.45 -28.64 14.67
C TYR A 311 -30.32 -27.42 15.58
N SER A 312 -31.26 -27.18 16.48
CA SER A 312 -31.38 -25.97 17.32
C SER A 312 -30.16 -25.68 18.20
N ASN A 313 -29.53 -26.66 18.82
CA ASN A 313 -28.34 -26.46 19.67
C ASN A 313 -27.14 -25.99 18.87
N ARG A 314 -26.90 -26.60 17.70
CA ARG A 314 -25.80 -26.20 16.84
C ARG A 314 -26.05 -24.81 16.23
N PHE A 315 -27.32 -24.49 15.97
CA PHE A 315 -27.75 -23.17 15.54
C PHE A 315 -27.36 -22.09 16.55
N TYR A 316 -27.62 -22.30 17.84
CA TYR A 316 -27.25 -21.33 18.88
C TYR A 316 -25.76 -21.04 18.93
N ASN A 317 -24.92 -22.07 18.92
CA ASN A 317 -23.46 -21.95 18.96
C ASN A 317 -22.92 -21.26 17.70
N SER A 318 -23.40 -21.65 16.52
CA SER A 318 -23.01 -21.03 15.24
C SER A 318 -23.49 -19.58 15.15
N GLY A 319 -24.68 -19.26 15.66
CA GLY A 319 -25.22 -17.91 15.72
C GLY A 319 -24.40 -16.98 16.60
N LYS A 320 -24.01 -17.45 17.80
CA LYS A 320 -23.13 -16.70 18.71
C LYS A 320 -21.76 -16.41 18.08
N ALA A 321 -21.13 -17.42 17.50
CA ALA A 321 -19.85 -17.26 16.80
C ALA A 321 -19.98 -16.32 15.60
N LYS A 322 -21.08 -16.39 14.84
CA LYS A 322 -21.35 -15.47 13.72
C LYS A 322 -21.33 -14.02 14.14
N LEU A 323 -21.97 -13.65 15.26
CA LEU A 323 -22.00 -12.26 15.72
C LEU A 323 -20.60 -11.73 15.99
N ILE A 324 -19.73 -12.52 16.64
CA ILE A 324 -18.36 -12.15 16.95
C ILE A 324 -17.52 -12.02 15.66
N ILE A 325 -17.63 -13.01 14.77
CA ILE A 325 -16.87 -13.05 13.52
C ILE A 325 -17.30 -11.93 12.58
N ALA A 326 -18.60 -11.67 12.44
CA ALA A 326 -19.12 -10.62 11.58
C ALA A 326 -18.71 -9.21 12.04
N ASP A 327 -18.72 -8.96 13.36
CA ASP A 327 -18.25 -7.68 13.90
C ASP A 327 -16.75 -7.48 13.61
N ALA A 328 -15.92 -8.51 13.82
CA ALA A 328 -14.51 -8.46 13.49
C ALA A 328 -14.25 -8.27 11.98
N ALA A 329 -14.98 -8.97 11.12
CA ALA A 329 -14.89 -8.83 9.67
C ALA A 329 -15.28 -7.41 9.23
N GLY A 330 -16.36 -6.86 9.79
CA GLY A 330 -16.80 -5.49 9.55
C GLY A 330 -15.76 -4.45 9.99
N ASN A 331 -15.16 -4.63 11.17
CA ASN A 331 -14.10 -3.76 11.67
C ASN A 331 -12.84 -3.83 10.78
N ALA A 332 -12.43 -5.02 10.38
CA ALA A 332 -11.30 -5.23 9.48
C ALA A 332 -11.53 -4.58 8.11
N ALA A 333 -12.74 -4.72 7.55
CA ALA A 333 -13.11 -4.08 6.30
C ALA A 333 -13.08 -2.54 6.41
N ARG A 334 -13.67 -1.96 7.47
CA ARG A 334 -13.61 -0.51 7.73
C ARG A 334 -12.17 -0.01 7.87
N ASN A 335 -11.32 -0.74 8.58
CA ASN A 335 -9.92 -0.38 8.74
C ASN A 335 -9.16 -0.44 7.42
N ARG A 336 -9.39 -1.45 6.56
CA ARG A 336 -8.80 -1.51 5.20
C ARG A 336 -9.17 -0.28 4.37
N VAL A 337 -10.44 0.12 4.37
CA VAL A 337 -10.90 1.33 3.65
C VAL A 337 -10.21 2.58 4.19
N ARG A 338 -10.10 2.75 5.52
CA ARG A 338 -9.39 3.87 6.14
C ARG A 338 -7.90 3.90 5.75
N TRP A 339 -7.24 2.75 5.77
CA TRP A 339 -5.85 2.63 5.34
C TRP A 339 -5.65 2.96 3.87
N LEU A 340 -6.52 2.46 2.99
CA LEU A 340 -6.50 2.82 1.56
C LEU A 340 -6.69 4.32 1.34
N ALA A 341 -7.65 4.93 2.03
CA ALA A 341 -7.87 6.37 1.97
C ALA A 341 -6.64 7.17 2.45
N ALA A 342 -5.98 6.74 3.54
CA ALA A 342 -4.75 7.35 4.03
C ALA A 342 -3.59 7.23 3.02
N VAL A 343 -3.40 6.06 2.41
CA VAL A 343 -2.38 5.85 1.36
C VAL A 343 -2.64 6.73 0.15
N ILE A 344 -3.89 6.82 -0.32
CA ILE A 344 -4.27 7.72 -1.42
C ILE A 344 -3.98 9.18 -1.06
N GLY A 345 -4.30 9.59 0.17
CA GLY A 345 -3.99 10.93 0.69
C GLY A 345 -2.49 11.24 0.65
N VAL A 346 -1.66 10.32 1.09
CA VAL A 346 -0.19 10.46 1.04
C VAL A 346 0.30 10.57 -0.40
N ILE A 347 -0.19 9.73 -1.32
CA ILE A 347 0.17 9.78 -2.75
C ILE A 347 -0.21 11.14 -3.35
N MET A 348 -1.40 11.65 -3.05
CA MET A 348 -1.85 12.98 -3.50
C MET A 348 -0.92 14.10 -3.00
N LEU A 349 -0.54 14.08 -1.72
CA LEU A 349 0.40 15.05 -1.17
C LEU A 349 1.77 14.99 -1.84
N LEU A 350 2.28 13.79 -2.13
CA LEU A 350 3.53 13.60 -2.87
C LEU A 350 3.44 14.14 -4.30
N LEU A 351 2.35 13.91 -5.00
CA LEU A 351 2.12 14.45 -6.34
C LEU A 351 2.10 15.98 -6.34
N ILE A 352 1.43 16.59 -5.35
CA ILE A 352 1.42 18.05 -5.19
C ILE A 352 2.84 18.58 -4.92
N ALA A 353 3.60 17.92 -4.04
CA ALA A 353 4.98 18.29 -3.75
C ALA A 353 5.88 18.22 -5.00
N ILE A 354 5.77 17.14 -5.78
CA ILE A 354 6.50 16.97 -7.05
C ILE A 354 6.11 18.09 -8.03
N LEU A 355 4.83 18.41 -8.16
CA LEU A 355 4.36 19.49 -9.04
C LEU A 355 4.90 20.85 -8.61
N MET A 356 4.98 21.13 -7.30
CA MET A 356 5.60 22.36 -6.78
C MET A 356 7.09 22.42 -7.10
N LEU A 357 7.82 21.32 -6.94
CA LEU A 357 9.25 21.24 -7.28
C LEU A 357 9.50 21.46 -8.77
N LEU A 358 8.71 20.84 -9.65
CA LEU A 358 8.80 21.04 -11.08
C LEU A 358 8.53 22.51 -11.48
N ARG A 359 7.50 23.13 -10.89
CA ARG A 359 7.22 24.56 -11.11
C ARG A 359 8.37 25.46 -10.63
N ARG A 360 8.99 25.12 -9.49
CA ARG A 360 10.16 25.85 -8.98
C ARG A 360 11.36 25.72 -9.92
N GLU A 361 11.62 24.53 -10.42
CA GLU A 361 12.70 24.27 -11.38
C GLU A 361 12.52 25.08 -12.68
N VAL A 362 11.31 25.08 -13.25
CA VAL A 362 11.01 25.86 -14.45
C VAL A 362 11.23 27.36 -14.22
N ARG A 363 10.83 27.91 -13.05
CA ARG A 363 11.07 29.30 -12.69
C ARG A 363 12.56 29.61 -12.60
N LEU A 364 13.33 28.76 -11.91
CA LEU A 364 14.77 28.92 -11.77
C LEU A 364 15.50 28.88 -13.12
N ARG A 365 15.13 27.95 -14.00
CA ARG A 365 15.68 27.88 -15.37
C ARG A 365 15.39 29.15 -16.16
N LYS A 366 14.19 29.72 -16.02
CA LYS A 366 13.81 30.98 -16.69
C LYS A 366 14.64 32.16 -16.17
N GLN A 367 14.81 32.28 -14.86
CA GLN A 367 15.66 33.33 -14.25
C GLN A 367 17.12 33.20 -14.71
N LEU A 368 17.69 31.99 -14.64
CA LEU A 368 19.07 31.76 -15.08
C LEU A 368 19.28 32.12 -16.54
N LYS A 369 18.30 31.83 -17.43
CA LYS A 369 18.38 32.22 -18.84
C LYS A 369 18.36 33.74 -19.05
N LEU A 370 17.57 34.48 -18.26
CA LEU A 370 17.54 35.94 -18.29
C LEU A 370 18.87 36.52 -17.80
N THR A 371 19.38 36.10 -16.64
CA THR A 371 20.66 36.58 -16.10
C THR A 371 21.84 36.28 -17.02
N ASN A 372 21.88 35.10 -17.65
CA ASN A 372 22.90 34.78 -18.64
C ASN A 372 22.84 35.70 -19.87
N LYS A 373 21.64 36.07 -20.31
CA LYS A 373 21.48 37.01 -21.43
C LYS A 373 22.02 38.38 -21.05
N GLU A 374 21.65 38.91 -19.87
CA GLU A 374 22.15 40.20 -19.35
C GLU A 374 23.69 40.20 -19.22
N LEU A 375 24.28 39.11 -18.72
CA LEU A 375 25.73 38.96 -18.62
C LEU A 375 26.42 38.96 -20.00
N LEU A 376 25.82 38.29 -20.98
CA LEU A 376 26.35 38.29 -22.36
C LEU A 376 26.30 39.68 -22.98
N ASP A 377 25.22 40.43 -22.77
CA ASP A 377 25.06 41.77 -23.29
C ASP A 377 26.06 42.73 -22.60
N ALA A 378 26.23 42.64 -21.27
CA ALA A 378 27.25 43.41 -20.54
C ALA A 378 28.68 43.06 -21.02
N ASN A 379 28.98 41.79 -21.32
CA ASN A 379 30.29 41.41 -21.87
C ASN A 379 30.52 41.95 -23.28
N LYS A 380 29.51 42.01 -24.15
CA LYS A 380 29.63 42.64 -25.47
C LYS A 380 29.96 44.10 -25.35
N ILE A 381 29.28 44.82 -24.47
CA ILE A 381 29.54 46.24 -24.20
C ILE A 381 31.01 46.43 -23.71
N LYS A 382 31.43 45.65 -22.72
CA LYS A 382 32.80 45.70 -22.21
C LYS A 382 33.83 45.46 -23.32
N ASN A 383 33.64 44.47 -24.16
CA ASN A 383 34.56 44.15 -25.25
C ASN A 383 34.61 45.28 -26.30
N SER A 384 33.47 45.94 -26.58
CA SER A 384 33.42 47.12 -27.45
C SER A 384 34.26 48.27 -26.90
N TYR A 385 34.21 48.52 -25.56
CA TYR A 385 35.07 49.52 -24.93
C TYR A 385 36.58 49.19 -25.05
N VAL A 386 36.94 47.92 -24.83
CA VAL A 386 38.33 47.48 -24.96
C VAL A 386 38.82 47.68 -26.38
N PHE A 387 38.02 47.30 -27.38
CA PHE A 387 38.37 47.46 -28.77
C PHE A 387 38.56 48.95 -29.15
N ARG A 388 37.66 49.84 -28.74
CA ARG A 388 37.76 51.29 -28.96
C ARG A 388 39.02 51.87 -28.28
N TYR A 389 39.35 51.42 -27.09
CA TYR A 389 40.58 51.86 -26.40
C TYR A 389 41.85 51.45 -27.17
N MET A 390 41.84 50.24 -27.75
CA MET A 390 42.95 49.76 -28.60
C MET A 390 43.09 50.60 -29.89
N GLU A 391 41.99 50.92 -30.57
CA GLU A 391 42.00 51.82 -31.75
C GLU A 391 42.61 53.19 -31.42
N LEU A 392 42.17 53.81 -30.33
CA LEU A 392 42.75 55.05 -29.86
C LEU A 392 44.23 54.93 -29.62
N SER A 393 44.71 53.87 -28.96
CA SER A 393 46.10 53.65 -28.65
C SER A 393 46.98 53.52 -29.90
N VAL A 394 46.48 52.77 -30.93
CA VAL A 394 47.16 52.64 -32.22
C VAL A 394 47.23 53.99 -32.92
N GLY A 395 46.13 54.74 -32.97
CA GLY A 395 46.11 56.07 -33.58
C GLY A 395 47.13 57.02 -32.96
N TYR A 396 47.39 56.94 -31.63
CA TYR A 396 48.45 57.67 -30.97
C TYR A 396 49.85 57.23 -31.42
N ILE A 397 50.12 55.97 -31.56
CA ILE A 397 51.41 55.46 -32.04
C ILE A 397 51.68 55.94 -33.48
N ASP A 398 50.68 55.90 -34.34
CA ASP A 398 50.79 56.42 -35.72
C ASP A 398 51.08 57.89 -35.73
N ARG A 399 50.40 58.66 -34.89
CA ARG A 399 50.62 60.09 -34.76
C ARG A 399 52.07 60.46 -34.30
N ILE A 400 52.60 59.72 -33.32
CA ILE A 400 53.98 59.83 -32.91
C ILE A 400 54.93 59.53 -34.08
N ALA A 401 54.63 58.51 -34.89
CA ALA A 401 55.45 58.16 -36.06
C ALA A 401 55.45 59.29 -37.12
N GLU A 402 54.27 59.90 -37.38
CA GLU A 402 54.07 61.01 -38.30
C GLU A 402 54.89 62.22 -37.79
N THR A 403 54.75 62.65 -36.51
CA THR A 403 55.45 63.77 -35.93
C THR A 403 56.94 63.52 -35.97
N ARG A 404 57.40 62.30 -35.74
CA ARG A 404 58.84 61.93 -35.86
C ARG A 404 59.35 62.13 -37.28
N THR A 405 58.52 61.74 -38.27
CA THR A 405 58.87 61.89 -39.69
C THR A 405 58.93 63.37 -40.12
N GLU A 406 57.96 64.19 -39.66
CA GLU A 406 57.93 65.64 -39.87
C GLU A 406 59.18 66.31 -39.28
N ILE A 407 59.53 66.01 -38.04
CA ILE A 407 60.74 66.54 -37.40
C ILE A 407 62.01 66.17 -38.17
N ARG A 408 62.12 64.93 -38.68
CA ARG A 408 63.23 64.46 -39.51
C ARG A 408 63.31 65.24 -40.84
N SER A 409 62.15 65.47 -41.46
CA SER A 409 62.10 66.26 -42.70
C SER A 409 62.60 67.69 -42.49
N ILE A 410 62.12 68.35 -41.44
CA ILE A 410 62.56 69.73 -41.09
C ILE A 410 64.07 69.73 -40.76
N ALA A 411 64.55 68.75 -40.00
CA ALA A 411 65.99 68.64 -39.66
C ALA A 411 66.87 68.49 -40.93
N LYS A 412 66.42 67.70 -41.91
CA LYS A 412 67.16 67.44 -43.17
C LYS A 412 67.16 68.64 -44.13
N ASN A 413 66.03 69.35 -44.22
CA ASN A 413 65.84 70.38 -45.21
C ASN A 413 66.23 71.78 -44.73
N GLU A 414 66.02 72.09 -43.45
CA GLU A 414 66.14 73.47 -42.89
C GLU A 414 67.13 73.54 -41.69
N GLY A 415 67.71 72.42 -41.28
CA GLY A 415 68.74 72.41 -40.21
C GLY A 415 68.16 72.34 -38.78
N LEU A 416 69.03 72.14 -37.80
CA LEU A 416 68.71 71.97 -36.39
C LEU A 416 68.02 73.18 -35.76
N GLU A 417 68.34 74.35 -36.16
CA GLU A 417 67.74 75.60 -35.66
C GLU A 417 66.26 75.74 -36.05
N ALA A 418 65.86 75.26 -37.24
CA ALA A 418 64.48 75.24 -37.69
C ALA A 418 63.64 74.20 -36.89
N VAL A 419 64.26 73.07 -36.57
CA VAL A 419 63.63 72.08 -35.68
C VAL A 419 63.35 72.67 -34.29
N MET A 420 64.37 73.38 -33.73
CA MET A 420 64.19 74.00 -32.43
C MET A 420 63.18 75.16 -32.44
N ARG A 421 63.05 75.91 -33.50
CA ARG A 421 61.97 76.91 -33.71
C ARG A 421 60.56 76.22 -33.85
N ASN A 422 60.48 75.18 -34.60
CA ASN A 422 59.24 74.43 -34.79
C ASN A 422 58.77 73.82 -33.45
N LEU A 423 59.64 73.15 -32.69
CA LEU A 423 59.33 72.57 -31.39
C LEU A 423 58.97 73.61 -30.32
N LYS A 424 59.51 74.81 -30.43
CA LYS A 424 59.19 75.93 -29.52
C LYS A 424 57.93 76.70 -29.93
N SER A 425 57.39 76.42 -31.13
CA SER A 425 56.21 77.14 -31.59
C SER A 425 54.95 76.61 -30.84
N PRO A 426 54.21 77.54 -30.23
CA PRO A 426 52.92 77.12 -29.60
C PRO A 426 51.93 76.46 -30.57
N SER A 427 52.03 76.80 -31.84
CA SER A 427 51.09 76.26 -32.88
C SER A 427 51.18 74.74 -33.08
N VAL A 428 52.35 74.15 -32.89
CA VAL A 428 52.53 72.70 -32.97
C VAL A 428 51.78 72.03 -31.84
N MET A 429 51.94 72.55 -30.66
CA MET A 429 51.25 71.95 -29.49
C MET A 429 49.75 72.15 -29.56
N TYR A 430 49.22 73.24 -30.07
CA TYR A 430 47.80 73.46 -30.27
C TYR A 430 47.20 72.48 -31.32
N ARG A 431 47.91 72.21 -32.39
CA ARG A 431 47.48 71.24 -33.39
C ARG A 431 47.34 69.79 -32.81
N GLU A 432 48.29 69.45 -31.95
CA GLU A 432 48.24 68.10 -31.32
C GLU A 432 47.10 68.02 -30.33
N TYR A 433 46.82 69.03 -29.55
CA TYR A 433 45.63 68.99 -28.65
C TYR A 433 44.32 69.04 -29.40
N ASP A 434 44.22 69.77 -30.49
CA ASP A 434 43.01 69.82 -31.31
C ASP A 434 42.75 68.50 -31.97
N ALA A 435 43.76 67.83 -32.50
CA ALA A 435 43.68 66.49 -33.02
C ALA A 435 43.24 65.48 -31.96
N PHE A 436 43.80 65.58 -30.72
CA PHE A 436 43.40 64.75 -29.60
C PHE A 436 41.94 64.94 -29.22
N TYR A 437 41.48 66.20 -29.13
CA TYR A 437 40.07 66.43 -28.76
C TYR A 437 39.11 65.99 -29.86
N ARG A 438 39.49 66.09 -31.11
CA ARG A 438 38.67 65.55 -32.22
C ARG A 438 38.49 64.06 -32.14
N ILE A 439 39.55 63.31 -31.94
CA ILE A 439 39.50 61.85 -31.74
C ILE A 439 38.65 61.48 -30.50
N PHE A 440 38.83 62.23 -29.42
CA PHE A 440 38.04 62.06 -28.21
C PHE A 440 36.58 62.32 -28.45
N ASP A 441 36.23 63.44 -29.07
CA ASP A 441 34.84 63.81 -29.35
C ASP A 441 34.16 62.80 -30.26
N GLU A 442 34.78 62.35 -31.34
CA GLU A 442 34.28 61.35 -32.26
C GLU A 442 34.07 59.98 -31.52
N THR A 443 35.06 59.59 -30.73
CA THR A 443 34.97 58.32 -29.98
C THR A 443 33.88 58.38 -28.91
N PHE A 444 33.84 59.50 -28.16
CA PHE A 444 32.85 59.67 -27.10
C PHE A 444 31.44 59.74 -27.64
N LEU A 445 31.18 60.50 -28.69
CA LEU A 445 29.87 60.63 -29.34
C LEU A 445 29.49 59.36 -30.09
N GLY A 446 30.46 58.59 -30.58
CA GLY A 446 30.22 57.23 -31.09
C GLY A 446 29.72 56.24 -30.03
N LEU A 447 30.13 56.45 -28.78
CA LEU A 447 29.65 55.67 -27.64
C LEU A 447 28.33 56.18 -27.04
N TYR A 448 28.16 57.51 -27.08
CA TYR A 448 27.03 58.24 -26.53
C TYR A 448 26.41 59.19 -27.57
N PRO A 449 25.73 58.64 -28.62
CA PRO A 449 25.24 59.49 -29.74
C PRO A 449 24.26 60.56 -29.27
N ASP A 450 23.44 60.29 -28.27
CA ASP A 450 22.42 61.21 -27.75
C ASP A 450 22.93 62.10 -26.59
N PHE A 451 24.24 62.12 -26.34
CA PHE A 451 24.78 62.81 -25.17
C PHE A 451 24.45 64.30 -25.13
N VAL A 452 24.69 65.04 -26.24
CA VAL A 452 24.41 66.47 -26.31
C VAL A 452 22.93 66.76 -26.13
N THR A 453 22.07 65.98 -26.78
CA THR A 453 20.59 66.09 -26.68
C THR A 453 20.12 65.87 -25.25
N LYS A 454 20.65 64.84 -24.58
CA LYS A 454 20.32 64.55 -23.18
C LYS A 454 20.87 65.58 -22.19
N VAL A 455 22.07 66.10 -22.43
CA VAL A 455 22.61 67.20 -21.64
C VAL A 455 21.72 68.45 -21.79
N ASN A 456 21.35 68.81 -23.00
CA ASN A 456 20.46 69.95 -23.27
C ASN A 456 19.10 69.79 -22.59
N ALA A 457 18.56 68.60 -22.51
CA ALA A 457 17.31 68.31 -21.78
C ALA A 457 17.42 68.52 -20.24
N LEU A 458 18.63 68.55 -19.70
CA LEU A 458 18.90 68.86 -18.29
C LEU A 458 19.20 70.32 -18.00
N LEU A 459 19.29 71.18 -19.05
CA LEU A 459 19.68 72.59 -18.95
C LEU A 459 18.53 73.52 -19.36
N GLN A 460 18.47 74.70 -18.76
CA GLN A 460 17.62 75.81 -19.16
C GLN A 460 17.99 76.27 -20.60
N GLU A 461 17.05 76.83 -21.35
CA GLU A 461 17.30 77.31 -22.74
C GLU A 461 18.58 78.16 -22.90
N GLU A 462 18.85 79.02 -21.97
CA GLU A 462 20.07 79.89 -21.98
C GLU A 462 21.39 79.09 -21.81
N GLY A 463 21.32 77.86 -21.33
CA GLY A 463 22.45 76.97 -21.08
C GLY A 463 22.61 75.85 -22.12
N GLN A 464 21.73 75.74 -23.08
CA GLN A 464 21.78 74.68 -24.09
C GLN A 464 22.91 74.88 -25.07
N PHE A 465 23.46 73.75 -25.50
CA PHE A 465 24.59 73.78 -26.48
C PHE A 465 24.04 73.53 -27.88
N ASN A 466 24.39 74.42 -28.79
CA ASN A 466 24.18 74.23 -30.21
C ASN A 466 25.55 74.02 -30.88
N VAL A 467 25.90 72.78 -31.11
CA VAL A 467 27.24 72.40 -31.62
C VAL A 467 27.05 71.59 -32.95
N GLU A 468 28.07 71.69 -33.80
CA GLU A 468 28.15 70.90 -34.99
C GLU A 468 28.21 69.41 -34.67
N PRO A 469 27.65 68.54 -35.48
CA PRO A 469 27.70 67.07 -35.28
C PRO A 469 29.15 66.59 -35.20
N GLY A 470 29.48 65.83 -34.14
CA GLY A 470 30.79 65.21 -33.93
C GLY A 470 31.82 66.13 -33.14
N VAL A 471 31.41 67.30 -32.71
CA VAL A 471 32.33 68.23 -31.96
C VAL A 471 31.72 68.54 -30.58
N LEU A 472 32.56 68.50 -29.52
CA LEU A 472 32.21 68.93 -28.18
C LEU A 472 32.86 70.21 -27.80
N THR A 473 32.15 71.12 -27.17
CA THR A 473 32.77 72.31 -26.53
C THR A 473 33.57 71.88 -25.31
N THR A 474 34.47 72.77 -24.80
CA THR A 474 35.22 72.47 -23.59
C THR A 474 34.30 72.16 -22.39
N GLU A 475 33.17 72.83 -22.29
CA GLU A 475 32.17 72.62 -21.24
C GLU A 475 31.52 71.22 -21.39
N LEU A 476 31.18 70.86 -22.63
CA LEU A 476 30.63 69.49 -22.91
C LEU A 476 31.68 68.40 -22.63
N ARG A 477 33.00 68.66 -22.91
CA ARG A 477 34.07 67.73 -22.59
C ARG A 477 34.22 67.55 -21.08
N VAL A 478 33.97 68.62 -20.25
CA VAL A 478 33.90 68.46 -18.77
C VAL A 478 32.80 67.53 -18.39
N LEU A 479 31.58 67.64 -18.97
CA LEU A 479 30.49 66.79 -18.69
C LEU A 479 30.73 65.36 -19.21
N ALA A 480 31.37 65.24 -20.37
CA ALA A 480 31.77 63.92 -20.94
C ALA A 480 32.77 63.21 -20.00
N ALA A 481 33.74 63.96 -19.42
CA ALA A 481 34.65 63.38 -18.43
C ALA A 481 33.89 62.86 -17.20
N ILE A 482 32.90 63.60 -16.70
CA ILE A 482 32.05 63.17 -15.58
C ILE A 482 31.27 61.91 -15.98
N ARG A 483 30.69 61.83 -17.19
CA ARG A 483 29.96 60.68 -17.72
C ARG A 483 30.78 59.39 -17.75
N ILE A 484 32.06 59.49 -18.09
CA ILE A 484 33.00 58.34 -18.08
C ILE A 484 33.62 58.07 -16.70
N GLY A 485 33.18 58.77 -15.64
CA GLY A 485 33.59 58.52 -14.25
C GLY A 485 34.76 59.36 -13.76
N ILE A 486 35.26 60.36 -14.51
CA ILE A 486 36.27 61.25 -14.06
C ILE A 486 35.60 62.46 -13.40
N THR A 487 35.47 62.45 -12.07
CA THR A 487 34.71 63.45 -11.30
C THR A 487 35.62 64.48 -10.64
N GLU A 488 36.93 64.21 -10.52
CA GLU A 488 37.93 65.07 -9.85
C GLU A 488 38.36 66.23 -10.75
N SER A 489 38.10 67.46 -10.35
CA SER A 489 38.39 68.64 -11.16
C SER A 489 39.88 68.77 -11.57
N GLY A 490 40.80 68.30 -10.74
CA GLY A 490 42.24 68.29 -11.08
C GLY A 490 42.56 67.30 -12.22
N LYS A 491 41.88 66.14 -12.29
CA LYS A 491 42.07 65.18 -13.39
C LYS A 491 41.42 65.66 -14.68
N ILE A 492 40.23 66.30 -14.60
CA ILE A 492 39.57 66.93 -15.74
C ILE A 492 40.43 68.09 -16.29
N ALA A 493 40.98 68.90 -15.43
CA ALA A 493 41.87 70.02 -15.82
C ALA A 493 43.14 69.55 -16.55
N LYS A 494 43.78 68.47 -16.07
CA LYS A 494 44.89 67.81 -16.78
C LYS A 494 44.48 67.29 -18.15
N PHE A 495 43.30 66.65 -18.25
CA PHE A 495 42.74 66.15 -19.49
C PHE A 495 42.46 67.26 -20.49
N LEU A 496 41.85 68.36 -20.06
CA LEU A 496 41.49 69.51 -20.92
C LEU A 496 42.61 70.56 -21.06
N LYS A 497 43.77 70.33 -20.48
CA LYS A 497 44.90 71.28 -20.51
C LYS A 497 44.51 72.69 -20.09
N CYS A 498 43.67 72.83 -19.11
CA CYS A 498 43.24 74.09 -18.54
C CYS A 498 43.51 74.13 -17.02
N SER A 499 43.24 75.25 -16.38
CA SER A 499 43.43 75.38 -14.92
C SER A 499 42.30 74.65 -14.17
N PRO A 500 42.56 74.09 -12.97
CA PRO A 500 41.45 73.51 -12.15
C PRO A 500 40.35 74.54 -11.87
N ASN A 501 40.68 75.80 -11.75
CA ASN A 501 39.72 76.90 -11.61
C ASN A 501 38.80 77.03 -12.82
N THR A 502 39.27 76.81 -14.03
CA THR A 502 38.48 76.82 -15.26
C THR A 502 37.44 75.72 -15.22
N VAL A 503 37.84 74.52 -14.84
CA VAL A 503 36.92 73.38 -14.69
C VAL A 503 35.88 73.68 -13.61
N TYR A 504 36.29 74.24 -12.48
CA TYR A 504 35.35 74.61 -11.42
C TYR A 504 34.35 75.68 -11.91
N THR A 505 34.77 76.66 -12.67
CA THR A 505 33.91 77.70 -13.25
C THR A 505 32.86 77.07 -14.19
N TYR A 506 33.25 76.15 -15.08
CA TYR A 506 32.34 75.47 -15.94
C TYR A 506 31.33 74.64 -15.19
N ARG A 507 31.76 73.84 -14.20
CA ARG A 507 30.88 73.05 -13.37
C ARG A 507 29.89 73.93 -12.60
N THR A 508 30.33 75.02 -12.01
CA THR A 508 29.47 75.97 -11.27
C THR A 508 28.44 76.61 -12.19
N LYS A 509 28.89 77.06 -13.38
CA LYS A 509 27.99 77.64 -14.41
C LYS A 509 26.95 76.68 -14.82
N LEU A 510 27.30 75.45 -15.15
CA LEU A 510 26.36 74.42 -15.62
C LEU A 510 25.42 73.98 -14.52
N LYS A 511 25.84 73.79 -13.30
CA LYS A 511 24.96 73.52 -12.15
C LYS A 511 23.97 74.64 -11.88
N ARG A 512 24.29 75.89 -12.18
CA ARG A 512 23.38 77.03 -12.02
C ARG A 512 22.29 77.03 -13.08
N LEU A 513 22.59 76.53 -14.26
CA LEU A 513 21.68 76.47 -15.41
C LEU A 513 20.95 75.14 -15.50
N ALA A 514 21.17 74.24 -14.53
CA ALA A 514 20.47 72.93 -14.49
C ALA A 514 19.02 73.10 -14.09
N LEU A 515 18.16 72.26 -14.72
CA LEU A 515 16.74 72.13 -14.40
C LEU A 515 16.50 71.25 -13.16
N CYS A 516 17.48 70.43 -12.75
CA CYS A 516 17.45 69.58 -11.58
C CYS A 516 18.20 70.27 -10.40
N PRO A 517 18.09 69.78 -9.16
CA PRO A 517 18.82 70.26 -8.02
C PRO A 517 20.34 70.27 -8.31
N LYS A 518 21.05 71.35 -7.88
CA LYS A 518 22.48 71.58 -8.17
C LYS A 518 23.36 70.39 -7.76
N ASP A 519 23.01 69.70 -6.67
CA ASP A 519 23.83 68.62 -6.15
C ASP A 519 23.59 67.31 -6.96
N ASP A 520 22.46 67.18 -7.58
CA ASP A 520 22.09 65.99 -8.37
C ASP A 520 22.55 66.08 -9.84
N PHE A 521 22.86 67.25 -10.35
CA PHE A 521 23.21 67.50 -11.76
C PHE A 521 24.31 66.58 -12.30
N GLU A 522 25.42 66.45 -11.55
CA GLU A 522 26.53 65.60 -11.98
C GLU A 522 26.19 64.11 -11.89
N THR A 523 25.31 63.77 -10.96
CA THR A 523 24.78 62.39 -10.86
C THR A 523 23.90 62.06 -12.07
N GLU A 524 23.04 62.96 -12.50
CA GLU A 524 22.24 62.82 -13.71
C GLU A 524 23.09 62.75 -14.98
N ILE A 525 24.14 63.60 -15.09
CA ILE A 525 25.13 63.51 -16.18
C ILE A 525 25.84 62.16 -16.20
N ALA A 526 26.20 61.62 -15.04
CA ALA A 526 26.81 60.28 -14.96
C ALA A 526 25.89 59.14 -15.39
N ARG A 527 24.58 59.37 -15.39
CA ARG A 527 23.55 58.37 -15.82
C ARG A 527 23.21 58.45 -17.30
N ILE A 528 23.42 59.59 -17.95
CA ILE A 528 23.20 59.74 -19.41
C ILE A 528 23.91 58.64 -20.19
#